data_28ce2ece67ef82ce1cb2a3b852978871
#
_entry.id   28ce2ece67ef82ce1cb2a3b852978871
#
_cell.length_a   1.000
_cell.length_b   1.000
_cell.length_c   1.000
_cell.angle_alpha   90.00
_cell.angle_beta   90.00
_cell.angle_gamma   90.00
#
_symmetry.space_group_name_H-M   'P 1'
#
loop_
_entity.id
_entity.type
_entity.pdbx_description
1 polymer ?
#
loop_
_entity_poly.entity_id
_entity_poly.type
_entity_poly.pdbx_seq_one_letter_code
_entity_poly.pdbx_strand_id
1 'polypeptide(L)'
;GSGFRQEGWDWRHIPGTTALEIPMERMKADIRNVDTASGYEEMLLSDEAFAGGVSHRGRDGVFAMELHEHDKYNGSLRARKSWFFFDNRIVCMGSDIENKAEGGVHTTLFQNFLADAADPLVVNGEAVTQFPYRAELAGGAVLRDNLRNAYFVPKGRVVVSKSLQRSLDEETDAPTQNNFATAWIDHGS
;
A
#
# COMPACT_ATOMS: atom_id res chain seq x y z
N GLY A 1 -3.18 -14.19 9.57
CA GLY A 1 -4.09 -13.78 8.51
C GLY A 1 -3.53 -12.59 7.76
N SER A 2 -4.05 -12.31 6.58
CA SER A 2 -3.55 -11.23 5.70
C SER A 2 -4.04 -9.83 6.10
N GLY A 3 -4.99 -9.70 7.01
CA GLY A 3 -5.65 -8.42 7.29
C GLY A 3 -6.64 -7.97 6.22
N PHE A 4 -6.73 -8.67 5.10
CA PHE A 4 -7.61 -8.35 3.99
C PHE A 4 -9.09 -8.64 4.32
N ARG A 5 -9.92 -7.72 3.93
CA ARG A 5 -11.39 -7.85 3.80
C ARG A 5 -11.81 -7.03 2.61
N GLN A 6 -12.59 -7.60 1.70
CA GLN A 6 -13.03 -6.92 0.49
C GLN A 6 -13.90 -5.71 0.81
N GLU A 7 -14.85 -5.88 1.74
CA GLU A 7 -15.72 -4.78 2.14
C GLU A 7 -14.92 -3.66 2.82
N GLY A 8 -14.91 -2.49 2.22
CA GLY A 8 -14.20 -1.32 2.70
C GLY A 8 -12.71 -1.28 2.35
N TRP A 9 -12.20 -2.23 1.58
CA TRP A 9 -10.79 -2.24 1.17
C TRP A 9 -10.45 -1.06 0.26
N ASP A 10 -9.47 -0.27 0.67
CA ASP A 10 -8.96 0.82 -0.17
C ASP A 10 -7.88 0.29 -1.11
N TRP A 11 -8.20 0.15 -2.38
CA TRP A 11 -7.31 -0.36 -3.42
C TRP A 11 -6.09 0.53 -3.70
N ARG A 12 -6.09 1.78 -3.20
CA ARG A 12 -4.94 2.68 -3.26
C ARG A 12 -3.88 2.33 -2.20
N HIS A 13 -4.27 1.62 -1.14
CA HIS A 13 -3.44 1.29 0.01
C HIS A 13 -3.08 -0.19 0.09
N ILE A 14 -2.69 -0.81 -1.01
CA ILE A 14 -2.18 -2.18 -0.99
C ILE A 14 -0.84 -2.21 -0.25
N PRO A 15 -0.68 -3.03 0.80
CA PRO A 15 0.55 -3.08 1.58
C PRO A 15 1.80 -3.34 0.74
N GLY A 16 2.83 -2.51 0.94
CA GLY A 16 4.11 -2.58 0.23
C GLY A 16 4.15 -1.82 -1.10
N THR A 17 3.01 -1.35 -1.63
CA THR A 17 2.98 -0.60 -2.89
C THR A 17 3.27 0.88 -2.69
N THR A 18 3.83 1.50 -3.73
CA THR A 18 3.94 2.95 -3.88
C THR A 18 2.95 3.38 -4.96
N ALA A 19 2.04 4.28 -4.62
CA ALA A 19 0.93 4.66 -5.47
C ALA A 19 0.57 6.14 -5.32
N LEU A 20 -0.24 6.65 -6.26
CA LEU A 20 -0.83 7.98 -6.18
C LEU A 20 -2.07 8.00 -5.28
N GLU A 21 -2.24 9.08 -4.54
CA GLU A 21 -3.48 9.40 -3.83
C GLU A 21 -4.41 10.16 -4.78
N ILE A 22 -5.09 9.43 -5.63
CA ILE A 22 -6.09 9.95 -6.57
C ILE A 22 -7.43 9.24 -6.36
N PRO A 23 -8.55 9.76 -6.87
CA PRO A 23 -9.84 9.10 -6.80
C PRO A 23 -9.77 7.66 -7.34
N MET A 24 -10.37 6.73 -6.62
CA MET A 24 -10.32 5.29 -6.90
C MET A 24 -10.84 4.94 -8.29
N GLU A 25 -11.85 5.67 -8.75
CA GLU A 25 -12.45 5.51 -10.08
C GLU A 25 -11.46 5.80 -11.21
N ARG A 26 -10.44 6.62 -10.97
CA ARG A 26 -9.37 6.91 -11.91
C ARG A 26 -8.26 5.87 -11.94
N MET A 27 -8.15 5.04 -10.90
CA MET A 27 -7.14 4.00 -10.78
C MET A 27 -7.64 2.62 -11.22
N LYS A 28 -8.96 2.46 -11.37
CA LYS A 28 -9.57 1.16 -11.62
C LYS A 28 -9.23 0.66 -13.04
N ALA A 29 -8.65 -0.54 -13.13
CA ALA A 29 -8.55 -1.28 -14.37
C ALA A 29 -9.95 -1.77 -14.81
N ASP A 30 -10.22 -1.84 -16.11
CA ASP A 30 -11.46 -2.40 -16.60
C ASP A 30 -11.37 -3.93 -16.67
N ILE A 31 -11.76 -4.58 -15.61
CA ILE A 31 -11.78 -6.04 -15.51
C ILE A 31 -13.13 -6.67 -15.89
N ARG A 32 -14.14 -5.85 -16.16
CA ARG A 32 -15.52 -6.32 -16.38
C ARG A 32 -15.71 -7.16 -17.65
N ASN A 33 -14.79 -7.08 -18.58
CA ASN A 33 -14.85 -7.77 -19.86
C ASN A 33 -13.88 -8.95 -19.98
N VAL A 34 -13.21 -9.31 -18.91
CA VAL A 34 -12.19 -10.36 -18.88
C VAL A 34 -12.69 -11.67 -19.45
N ASP A 35 -13.84 -12.12 -19.01
CA ASP A 35 -14.40 -13.42 -19.39
C ASP A 35 -15.23 -13.41 -20.66
N THR A 36 -15.67 -12.22 -21.10
CA THR A 36 -16.69 -12.13 -22.16
C THR A 36 -16.16 -11.64 -23.50
N ALA A 37 -15.13 -10.81 -23.52
CA ALA A 37 -14.63 -10.19 -24.75
C ALA A 37 -13.36 -10.81 -25.31
N SER A 38 -12.39 -11.12 -24.47
CA SER A 38 -11.06 -11.57 -24.92
C SER A 38 -10.50 -12.77 -24.15
N GLY A 39 -11.08 -13.11 -23.01
CA GLY A 39 -10.51 -14.06 -22.07
C GLY A 39 -9.23 -13.57 -21.37
N TYR A 40 -8.96 -12.26 -21.44
CA TYR A 40 -7.81 -11.64 -20.79
C TYR A 40 -8.27 -10.45 -19.97
N GLU A 41 -7.73 -10.34 -18.76
CA GLU A 41 -7.81 -9.11 -17.98
C GLU A 41 -7.14 -7.95 -18.73
N GLU A 42 -7.55 -6.73 -18.45
CA GLU A 42 -6.85 -5.57 -18.94
C GLU A 42 -5.43 -5.57 -18.35
N MET A 43 -4.49 -6.08 -19.13
CA MET A 43 -3.09 -6.16 -18.75
C MET A 43 -2.38 -4.86 -19.12
N LEU A 44 -2.21 -3.99 -18.14
CA LEU A 44 -1.46 -2.75 -18.28
C LEU A 44 -0.01 -3.02 -17.88
N LEU A 45 0.82 -3.31 -18.87
CA LEU A 45 2.23 -3.62 -18.64
C LEU A 45 3.04 -2.34 -18.50
N SER A 46 3.98 -2.34 -17.55
CA SER A 46 5.01 -1.31 -17.46
C SER A 46 5.96 -1.39 -18.66
N ASP A 47 6.46 -0.25 -19.10
CA ASP A 47 7.55 -0.14 -20.08
C ASP A 47 8.93 -0.35 -19.48
N GLU A 48 9.03 -0.48 -18.15
CA GLU A 48 10.29 -0.74 -17.46
C GLU A 48 10.65 -2.23 -17.52
N ALA A 49 11.85 -2.49 -18.01
CA ALA A 49 12.34 -3.84 -18.21
C ALA A 49 13.03 -4.46 -16.98
N PHE A 50 13.36 -3.63 -15.99
CA PHE A 50 14.09 -4.11 -14.81
C PHE A 50 13.15 -4.58 -13.72
N ALA A 51 13.11 -5.89 -13.54
CA ALA A 51 12.59 -6.56 -12.36
C ALA A 51 13.37 -7.86 -12.14
N GLY A 52 13.92 -8.05 -10.96
CA GLY A 52 14.69 -9.25 -10.70
C GLY A 52 15.10 -9.41 -9.26
N GLY A 53 15.60 -10.59 -8.96
CA GLY A 53 16.06 -10.90 -7.61
C GLY A 53 17.07 -12.02 -7.58
N VAL A 54 17.73 -12.15 -6.45
CA VAL A 54 18.66 -13.22 -6.15
C VAL A 54 18.37 -13.76 -4.76
N SER A 55 18.51 -15.08 -4.60
CA SER A 55 18.45 -15.72 -3.28
C SER A 55 19.82 -16.28 -2.90
N HIS A 56 20.11 -16.25 -1.60
CA HIS A 56 21.31 -16.82 -1.04
C HIS A 56 20.96 -17.97 -0.09
N ARG A 57 21.40 -19.16 -0.44
CA ARG A 57 21.22 -20.40 0.34
C ARG A 57 19.76 -20.72 0.70
N GLY A 58 18.80 -20.24 -0.09
CA GLY A 58 17.37 -20.45 0.16
C GLY A 58 16.83 -19.79 1.45
N ARG A 59 17.56 -18.84 2.01
CA ARG A 59 17.23 -18.21 3.29
C ARG A 59 17.17 -16.68 3.21
N ASP A 60 18.17 -16.09 2.61
CA ASP A 60 18.24 -14.65 2.40
C ASP A 60 17.97 -14.32 0.95
N GLY A 61 17.51 -13.12 0.66
CA GLY A 61 17.25 -12.74 -0.73
C GLY A 61 17.11 -11.23 -0.89
N VAL A 62 17.16 -10.82 -2.14
CA VAL A 62 16.81 -9.47 -2.55
C VAL A 62 15.95 -9.55 -3.81
N PHE A 63 14.96 -8.68 -3.88
CA PHE A 63 14.21 -8.39 -5.10
C PHE A 63 14.23 -6.88 -5.34
N ALA A 64 14.36 -6.47 -6.59
CA ALA A 64 14.33 -5.06 -6.96
C ALA A 64 13.60 -4.87 -8.29
N MET A 65 12.98 -3.70 -8.46
CA MET A 65 12.30 -3.33 -9.69
C MET A 65 12.32 -1.81 -9.89
N GLU A 66 12.21 -1.40 -11.14
CA GLU A 66 11.81 -0.05 -11.51
C GLU A 66 10.29 -0.02 -11.67
N LEU A 67 9.66 1.00 -11.08
CA LEU A 67 8.24 1.26 -11.18
C LEU A 67 8.02 2.45 -12.11
N HIS A 68 7.17 2.28 -13.11
CA HIS A 68 6.67 3.34 -13.94
C HIS A 68 5.17 3.14 -14.14
N GLU A 69 4.40 4.16 -13.81
CA GLU A 69 2.97 4.16 -14.01
C GLU A 69 2.63 4.10 -15.49
N HIS A 70 1.61 3.33 -15.86
CA HIS A 70 1.15 3.24 -17.24
C HIS A 70 0.50 4.55 -17.70
N ASP A 71 0.73 4.93 -18.95
CA ASP A 71 0.24 6.18 -19.56
C ASP A 71 -1.28 6.38 -19.47
N LYS A 72 -2.04 5.30 -19.39
CA LYS A 72 -3.49 5.36 -19.13
C LYS A 72 -3.86 6.14 -17.87
N TYR A 73 -2.99 6.13 -16.86
CA TYR A 73 -3.23 6.80 -15.56
C TYR A 73 -2.50 8.13 -15.42
N ASN A 74 -1.63 8.48 -16.25
CA ASN A 74 -0.88 9.70 -16.54
C ASN A 74 0.63 9.47 -16.83
N GLY A 75 1.16 8.31 -16.51
CA GLY A 75 2.53 7.89 -16.87
C GLY A 75 3.66 8.65 -16.16
N SER A 76 3.38 9.37 -15.07
CA SER A 76 4.41 10.23 -14.45
C SER A 76 5.01 9.69 -13.16
N LEU A 77 4.34 8.78 -12.46
CA LEU A 77 4.87 8.18 -11.25
C LEU A 77 5.99 7.20 -11.60
N ARG A 78 7.18 7.47 -11.06
CA ARG A 78 8.34 6.59 -11.16
C ARG A 78 8.93 6.36 -9.78
N ALA A 79 9.52 5.17 -9.59
CA ALA A 79 10.28 4.85 -8.39
C ALA A 79 11.22 3.68 -8.64
N ARG A 80 12.28 3.58 -7.85
CA ARG A 80 13.05 2.34 -7.70
C ARG A 80 12.70 1.70 -6.37
N LYS A 81 12.36 0.42 -6.41
CA LYS A 81 11.95 -0.35 -5.24
C LYS A 81 12.85 -1.55 -5.04
N SER A 82 13.23 -1.81 -3.78
CA SER A 82 13.96 -3.02 -3.43
C SER A 82 13.53 -3.56 -2.07
N TRP A 83 13.56 -4.88 -1.95
CA TRP A 83 13.20 -5.61 -0.75
C TRP A 83 14.31 -6.59 -0.43
N PHE A 84 14.83 -6.50 0.78
CA PHE A 84 15.85 -7.42 1.29
C PHE A 84 15.23 -8.28 2.36
N PHE A 85 15.39 -9.58 2.23
CA PHE A 85 14.80 -10.60 3.09
C PHE A 85 15.89 -11.23 3.94
N PHE A 86 15.77 -11.12 5.26
CA PHE A 86 16.72 -11.65 6.23
C PHE A 86 15.97 -12.33 7.38
N ASP A 87 15.96 -13.66 7.45
CA ASP A 87 15.24 -14.42 8.47
C ASP A 87 13.77 -13.97 8.61
N ASN A 88 13.45 -13.24 9.69
CA ASN A 88 12.11 -12.71 9.98
C ASN A 88 11.98 -11.19 9.72
N ARG A 89 12.91 -10.59 8.96
CA ARG A 89 12.92 -9.16 8.65
C ARG A 89 12.89 -8.93 7.15
N ILE A 90 12.19 -7.88 6.78
CA ILE A 90 12.19 -7.36 5.42
C ILE A 90 12.61 -5.90 5.51
N VAL A 91 13.67 -5.53 4.79
CA VAL A 91 14.05 -4.13 4.61
C VAL A 91 13.53 -3.67 3.27
N CYS A 92 12.59 -2.73 3.28
CA CYS A 92 12.02 -2.15 2.06
C CYS A 92 12.67 -0.79 1.81
N MET A 93 13.15 -0.57 0.61
CA MET A 93 13.74 0.70 0.18
C MET A 93 13.00 1.23 -1.04
N GLY A 94 12.83 2.55 -1.07
CA GLY A 94 12.35 3.29 -2.23
C GLY A 94 13.27 4.47 -2.48
N SER A 95 13.64 4.71 -3.73
CA SER A 95 14.41 5.88 -4.17
C SER A 95 13.85 6.39 -5.50
N ASP A 96 14.27 7.60 -5.85
CA ASP A 96 13.87 8.25 -7.11
C ASP A 96 12.35 8.23 -7.31
N ILE A 97 11.63 8.49 -6.20
CA ILE A 97 10.17 8.57 -6.22
C ILE A 97 9.81 9.94 -6.78
N GLU A 98 9.24 9.95 -7.96
CA GLU A 98 8.89 11.15 -8.70
C GLU A 98 7.45 11.08 -9.20
N ASN A 99 6.75 12.20 -9.11
CA ASN A 99 5.44 12.39 -9.73
C ASN A 99 5.35 13.82 -10.27
N LYS A 100 4.87 13.99 -11.49
CA LYS A 100 4.68 15.31 -12.14
C LYS A 100 3.21 15.69 -12.30
N ALA A 101 2.31 14.81 -11.92
CA ALA A 101 0.87 15.03 -12.02
C ALA A 101 0.28 15.39 -10.64
N GLU A 102 -1.00 15.71 -10.64
CA GLU A 102 -1.75 15.90 -9.41
C GLU A 102 -1.80 14.61 -8.57
N GLY A 103 -1.80 14.78 -7.26
CA GLY A 103 -1.90 13.70 -6.28
C GLY A 103 -0.61 13.52 -5.50
N GLY A 104 -0.76 13.26 -4.22
CA GLY A 104 0.35 12.86 -3.37
C GLY A 104 0.81 11.45 -3.70
N VAL A 105 2.07 11.17 -3.42
CA VAL A 105 2.63 9.82 -3.54
C VAL A 105 2.78 9.23 -2.15
N HIS A 106 2.30 8.00 -1.97
CA HIS A 106 2.48 7.31 -0.70
C HIS A 106 2.96 5.86 -0.88
N THR A 107 3.65 5.36 0.14
CA THR A 107 3.99 3.93 0.25
C THR A 107 3.26 3.34 1.42
N THR A 108 2.36 2.40 1.17
CA THR A 108 1.55 1.76 2.21
C THR A 108 2.37 0.77 3.01
N LEU A 109 2.36 0.90 4.33
CA LEU A 109 2.99 -0.02 5.27
C LEU A 109 2.06 -1.20 5.56
N PHE A 110 0.83 -0.89 5.97
CA PHE A 110 -0.20 -1.88 6.20
C PHE A 110 -1.60 -1.31 5.97
N GLN A 111 -2.53 -2.18 5.66
CA GLN A 111 -3.96 -1.95 5.68
C GLN A 111 -4.60 -3.23 6.23
N ASN A 112 -5.15 -3.17 7.43
CA ASN A 112 -5.67 -4.33 8.13
C ASN A 112 -7.11 -4.09 8.60
N PHE A 113 -7.98 -5.04 8.34
CA PHE A 113 -9.32 -5.09 8.92
C PHE A 113 -9.25 -5.12 10.44
N LEU A 114 -10.12 -4.36 11.09
CA LEU A 114 -10.34 -4.35 12.52
C LEU A 114 -11.65 -5.08 12.85
N ALA A 115 -11.55 -6.25 13.47
CA ALA A 115 -12.73 -6.98 13.94
C ALA A 115 -13.44 -6.22 15.07
N ASP A 116 -12.65 -5.56 15.91
CA ASP A 116 -13.12 -4.59 16.90
C ASP A 116 -12.46 -3.23 16.61
N ALA A 117 -13.26 -2.19 16.60
CA ALA A 117 -12.76 -0.82 16.43
C ALA A 117 -11.73 -0.44 17.53
N ALA A 118 -11.79 -1.09 18.70
CA ALA A 118 -10.84 -0.91 19.79
C ALA A 118 -9.56 -1.74 19.66
N ASP A 119 -9.44 -2.65 18.66
CA ASP A 119 -8.21 -3.41 18.45
C ASP A 119 -6.98 -2.49 18.45
N PRO A 120 -5.96 -2.77 19.30
CA PRO A 120 -4.89 -1.83 19.53
C PRO A 120 -3.87 -1.81 18.38
N LEU A 121 -3.42 -0.61 18.04
CA LEU A 121 -2.13 -0.37 17.40
C LEU A 121 -1.13 0.10 18.46
N VAL A 122 0.16 0.02 18.15
CA VAL A 122 1.19 0.72 18.93
C VAL A 122 1.85 1.75 18.02
N VAL A 123 1.87 2.99 18.46
CA VAL A 123 2.47 4.12 17.73
C VAL A 123 3.53 4.76 18.62
N ASN A 124 4.80 4.64 18.25
CA ASN A 124 5.95 5.15 19.00
C ASN A 124 5.96 4.71 20.50
N GLY A 125 5.56 3.47 20.76
CA GLY A 125 5.50 2.90 22.10
C GLY A 125 4.16 3.04 22.81
N GLU A 126 3.26 3.89 22.33
CA GLU A 126 1.96 4.13 22.95
C GLU A 126 0.86 3.26 22.31
N ALA A 127 0.03 2.62 23.13
CA ALA A 127 -1.10 1.83 22.66
C ALA A 127 -2.26 2.76 22.25
N VAL A 128 -2.79 2.55 21.05
CA VAL A 128 -3.90 3.33 20.48
C VAL A 128 -5.11 2.41 20.32
N THR A 129 -6.07 2.54 21.21
CA THR A 129 -7.38 1.87 21.14
C THR A 129 -8.49 2.78 20.63
N GLN A 130 -8.27 4.09 20.60
CA GLN A 130 -9.24 5.09 20.15
C GLN A 130 -9.69 4.81 18.71
N PHE A 131 -10.99 5.04 18.47
CA PHE A 131 -11.58 4.98 17.13
C PHE A 131 -12.67 6.08 16.98
N PRO A 132 -12.67 6.90 15.91
CA PRO A 132 -11.62 6.96 14.89
C PRO A 132 -10.31 7.54 15.47
N TYR A 133 -9.21 7.26 14.78
CA TYR A 133 -7.89 7.79 15.13
C TYR A 133 -7.15 8.19 13.85
N ARG A 134 -6.40 9.29 13.92
CA ARG A 134 -5.44 9.70 12.88
C ARG A 134 -4.28 10.45 13.53
N ALA A 135 -3.08 10.11 13.10
CA ALA A 135 -1.86 10.82 13.48
C ALA A 135 -0.95 11.00 12.26
N GLU A 136 -0.25 12.12 12.23
CA GLU A 136 0.80 12.42 11.28
C GLU A 136 2.11 12.58 12.05
N LEU A 137 3.07 11.72 11.75
CA LEU A 137 4.33 11.61 12.47
C LEU A 137 5.46 12.13 11.57
N ALA A 138 6.07 13.23 11.97
CA ALA A 138 7.26 13.76 11.29
C ALA A 138 8.52 13.08 11.83
N GLY A 139 9.51 12.84 10.95
CA GLY A 139 10.80 12.29 11.36
C GLY A 139 10.87 10.78 11.50
N GLY A 140 9.83 10.07 11.03
CA GLY A 140 9.75 8.61 11.08
C GLY A 140 8.82 8.08 12.16
N ALA A 141 8.75 6.75 12.29
CA ALA A 141 7.85 6.08 13.23
C ALA A 141 8.31 4.67 13.60
N VAL A 142 7.93 4.22 14.78
CA VAL A 142 7.93 2.81 15.19
C VAL A 142 6.50 2.40 15.42
N LEU A 143 6.01 1.46 14.61
CA LEU A 143 4.61 1.03 14.63
C LEU A 143 4.51 -0.46 14.89
N ARG A 144 3.41 -0.87 15.51
CA ARG A 144 2.98 -2.26 15.56
C ARG A 144 1.50 -2.33 15.19
N ASP A 145 1.18 -3.13 14.18
CA ASP A 145 -0.19 -3.31 13.74
C ASP A 145 -1.00 -4.26 14.64
N ASN A 146 -2.30 -4.38 14.41
CA ASN A 146 -3.20 -5.27 15.13
C ASN A 146 -2.91 -6.77 14.87
N LEU A 147 -2.15 -7.10 13.83
CA LEU A 147 -1.67 -8.45 13.53
C LEU A 147 -0.29 -8.75 14.13
N ARG A 148 0.26 -7.79 14.92
CA ARG A 148 1.54 -7.85 15.63
C ARG A 148 2.79 -7.76 14.76
N ASN A 149 2.68 -7.32 13.49
CA ASN A 149 3.84 -6.97 12.71
C ASN A 149 4.39 -5.63 13.21
N ALA A 150 5.72 -5.51 13.23
CA ALA A 150 6.41 -4.29 13.62
C ALA A 150 7.02 -3.61 12.39
N TYR A 151 6.92 -2.27 12.36
CA TYR A 151 7.44 -1.43 11.30
C TYR A 151 8.35 -0.38 11.90
N PHE A 152 9.52 -0.22 11.32
CA PHE A 152 10.47 0.82 11.67
C PHE A 152 10.73 1.71 10.45
N VAL A 153 10.28 2.94 10.52
CA VAL A 153 10.51 3.96 9.50
C VAL A 153 11.47 4.99 10.07
N PRO A 154 12.74 5.01 9.61
CA PRO A 154 13.77 5.83 10.26
C PRO A 154 13.61 7.33 10.02
N LYS A 155 12.92 7.72 8.94
CA LYS A 155 12.70 9.12 8.56
C LYS A 155 11.51 9.26 7.63
N GLY A 156 11.02 10.48 7.47
CA GLY A 156 9.89 10.81 6.58
C GLY A 156 8.61 11.09 7.36
N ARG A 157 7.57 11.44 6.64
CA ARG A 157 6.24 11.67 7.18
C ARG A 157 5.46 10.36 7.12
N VAL A 158 4.98 9.91 8.26
CA VAL A 158 4.18 8.70 8.37
C VAL A 158 2.78 9.06 8.84
N VAL A 159 1.77 8.57 8.15
CA VAL A 159 0.37 8.73 8.54
C VAL A 159 -0.13 7.39 9.06
N VAL A 160 -0.82 7.43 10.20
CA VAL A 160 -1.46 6.26 10.82
C VAL A 160 -2.93 6.58 11.03
N SER A 161 -3.82 5.67 10.66
CA SER A 161 -5.26 5.86 10.77
C SER A 161 -5.96 4.61 11.28
N LYS A 162 -7.01 4.80 12.08
CA LYS A 162 -8.08 3.82 12.34
C LYS A 162 -9.38 4.48 11.96
N SER A 163 -10.11 3.94 10.99
CA SER A 163 -11.33 4.59 10.49
C SER A 163 -12.28 3.60 9.84
N LEU A 164 -13.54 4.02 9.73
CA LEU A 164 -14.49 3.39 8.82
C LEU A 164 -14.08 3.75 7.40
N GLN A 165 -13.53 2.79 6.67
CA GLN A 165 -13.21 2.94 5.25
C GLN A 165 -14.42 2.61 4.39
N ARG A 166 -14.58 3.40 3.33
CA ARG A 166 -15.59 3.20 2.30
C ARG A 166 -14.89 2.88 1.00
N SER A 167 -15.42 1.92 0.29
CA SER A 167 -14.87 1.45 -0.97
C SER A 167 -15.99 0.99 -1.90
N LEU A 168 -15.60 0.45 -3.03
CA LEU A 168 -16.48 -0.22 -3.97
C LEU A 168 -16.13 -1.70 -4.02
N ASP A 169 -17.14 -2.52 -4.20
CA ASP A 169 -16.95 -3.91 -4.57
C ASP A 169 -16.28 -3.98 -5.96
N GLU A 170 -15.28 -4.84 -6.11
CA GLU A 170 -14.47 -4.89 -7.32
C GLU A 170 -15.22 -5.40 -8.56
N GLU A 171 -16.25 -6.22 -8.35
CA GLU A 171 -17.02 -6.82 -9.45
C GLU A 171 -18.27 -6.01 -9.79
N THR A 172 -18.96 -5.55 -8.74
CA THR A 172 -20.31 -4.98 -8.89
C THR A 172 -20.36 -3.47 -8.78
N ASP A 173 -19.26 -2.82 -8.37
CA ASP A 173 -19.20 -1.39 -8.03
C ASP A 173 -20.16 -0.98 -6.89
N ALA A 174 -20.72 -1.94 -6.16
CA ALA A 174 -21.58 -1.65 -5.03
C ALA A 174 -20.80 -1.00 -3.87
N PRO A 175 -21.35 0.02 -3.19
CA PRO A 175 -20.70 0.63 -2.04
C PRO A 175 -20.48 -0.38 -0.92
N THR A 176 -19.27 -0.46 -0.42
CA THR A 176 -18.88 -1.28 0.73
C THR A 176 -18.21 -0.44 1.81
N GLN A 177 -18.20 -0.92 3.05
CA GLN A 177 -17.50 -0.25 4.14
C GLN A 177 -17.12 -1.22 5.26
N ASN A 178 -16.00 -0.93 5.92
CA ASN A 178 -15.62 -1.65 7.13
C ASN A 178 -14.57 -0.85 7.94
N ASN A 179 -14.25 -1.32 9.15
CA ASN A 179 -13.25 -0.69 9.98
C ASN A 179 -11.85 -1.20 9.62
N PHE A 180 -10.94 -0.26 9.38
CA PHE A 180 -9.55 -0.57 9.06
C PHE A 180 -8.56 0.24 9.89
N ALA A 181 -7.40 -0.38 10.10
CA ALA A 181 -6.17 0.28 10.48
C ALA A 181 -5.26 0.36 9.27
N THR A 182 -4.77 1.56 8.96
CA THR A 182 -3.93 1.81 7.79
C THR A 182 -2.76 2.71 8.18
N ALA A 183 -1.57 2.43 7.65
CA ALA A 183 -0.43 3.33 7.77
C ALA A 183 0.34 3.40 6.46
N TRP A 184 0.86 4.59 6.15
CA TRP A 184 1.66 4.83 4.96
C TRP A 184 2.72 5.89 5.18
N ILE A 185 3.76 5.84 4.35
CA ILE A 185 4.75 6.90 4.23
C ILE A 185 4.22 7.87 3.17
N ASP A 186 4.09 9.13 3.54
CA ASP A 186 3.69 10.22 2.64
C ASP A 186 4.95 10.87 2.06
N HIS A 187 5.09 10.79 0.74
CA HIS A 187 6.23 11.34 0.01
C HIS A 187 5.97 12.77 -0.49
N GLY A 188 4.74 13.28 -0.29
CA GLY A 188 4.30 14.58 -0.82
C GLY A 188 3.83 14.51 -2.28
N SER A 189 3.75 15.67 -2.90
CA SER A 189 3.33 15.89 -4.30
C SER A 189 4.44 16.57 -5.08
#